data_b30dbcd83621a59d03cbbf7f5a07ab40
#
_entry.id   b30dbcd83621a59d03cbbf7f5a07ab40
#
_cell.length_a   1.000
_cell.length_b   1.000
_cell.length_c   1.000
_cell.angle_alpha   90.00
_cell.angle_beta   90.00
_cell.angle_gamma   90.00
#
_symmetry.space_group_name_H-M   'P 1'
#
loop_
_entity.id
_entity.type
_entity.pdbx_description
1 polymer ?
#
loop_
_entity_poly.entity_id
_entity_poly.type
_entity_poly.pdbx_seq_one_letter_code
_entity_poly.pdbx_strand_id
1 'polypeptide(L)'
;MYIEKYWGEYIGGSDDSLSLLAFLEDQNKEEITLTEIFAKIGLEKLDWNFRQTTEYLGFLHSNGVETDFNFAIDVIVDIAAILLECKINKVVNLHDLDEYDAPSRNIRIIATTEELRSMDKALLDFTQNPLEYDL
;
A
#
# COMPACT_ATOMS: atom_id res chain seq x y z
N MET A 1 -5.34 15.69 -8.33
CA MET A 1 -4.28 14.76 -7.94
C MET A 1 -4.23 13.64 -8.99
N TYR A 2 -3.06 13.20 -9.38
CA TYR A 2 -2.91 12.19 -10.43
C TYR A 2 -3.61 10.87 -10.11
N ILE A 3 -3.46 10.39 -8.89
CA ILE A 3 -3.99 9.10 -8.44
C ILE A 3 -5.53 9.07 -8.42
N GLU A 4 -6.21 10.19 -8.18
CA GLU A 4 -7.68 10.27 -8.13
C GLU A 4 -8.34 9.70 -9.38
N LYS A 5 -7.68 9.88 -10.52
CA LYS A 5 -8.18 9.42 -11.81
C LYS A 5 -8.38 7.91 -11.86
N TYR A 6 -7.58 7.16 -11.11
CA TYR A 6 -7.57 5.70 -11.16
C TYR A 6 -8.02 5.03 -9.86
N TRP A 7 -7.92 5.77 -8.75
CA TRP A 7 -8.25 5.22 -7.44
C TRP A 7 -9.73 4.96 -7.29
N GLY A 8 -10.07 3.75 -6.85
CA GLY A 8 -11.45 3.32 -6.70
C GLY A 8 -12.07 2.74 -7.96
N GLU A 9 -11.52 3.04 -9.15
CA GLU A 9 -11.99 2.48 -10.42
C GLU A 9 -11.14 1.30 -10.89
N TYR A 10 -9.83 1.47 -10.86
CA TYR A 10 -8.86 0.47 -11.32
C TYR A 10 -7.98 -0.07 -10.18
N ILE A 11 -7.71 0.78 -9.20
CA ILE A 11 -6.93 0.46 -8.01
C ILE A 11 -7.67 1.03 -6.80
N GLY A 12 -7.29 0.61 -5.59
CA GLY A 12 -7.85 1.17 -4.36
C GLY A 12 -9.28 0.75 -4.03
N GLY A 13 -9.85 -0.23 -4.76
CA GLY A 13 -11.25 -0.63 -4.60
C GLY A 13 -11.46 -1.87 -3.72
N SER A 14 -10.42 -2.45 -3.14
CA SER A 14 -10.54 -3.66 -2.32
C SER A 14 -10.65 -3.33 -0.83
N ASP A 15 -11.04 -4.35 -0.04
CA ASP A 15 -10.99 -4.24 1.42
C ASP A 15 -9.57 -4.00 1.90
N ASP A 16 -8.57 -4.57 1.23
CA ASP A 16 -7.15 -4.35 1.52
C ASP A 16 -6.75 -2.89 1.31
N SER A 17 -7.34 -2.22 0.33
CA SER A 17 -7.11 -0.79 0.10
C SER A 17 -7.59 0.05 1.27
N LEU A 18 -8.78 -0.22 1.80
CA LEU A 18 -9.32 0.47 2.97
C LEU A 18 -8.46 0.19 4.21
N SER A 19 -8.00 -1.05 4.37
CA SER A 19 -7.13 -1.42 5.48
C SER A 19 -5.77 -0.71 5.39
N LEU A 20 -5.21 -0.55 4.19
CA LEU A 20 -3.97 0.19 3.99
C LEU A 20 -4.13 1.66 4.36
N LEU A 21 -5.23 2.30 3.93
CA LEU A 21 -5.50 3.69 4.28
C LEU A 21 -5.66 3.86 5.79
N ALA A 22 -6.36 2.94 6.44
CA ALA A 22 -6.49 2.92 7.89
C ALA A 22 -5.13 2.79 8.59
N PHE A 23 -4.24 1.95 8.05
CA PHE A 23 -2.87 1.82 8.54
C PHE A 23 -2.11 3.14 8.46
N LEU A 24 -2.14 3.78 7.29
CA LEU A 24 -1.43 5.05 7.08
C LEU A 24 -1.95 6.17 8.00
N GLU A 25 -3.26 6.21 8.19
CA GLU A 25 -3.88 7.16 9.13
C GLU A 25 -3.45 6.88 10.57
N ASP A 26 -3.45 5.62 10.99
CA ASP A 26 -3.09 5.21 12.35
C ASP A 26 -1.63 5.52 12.69
N GLN A 27 -0.72 5.49 11.71
CA GLN A 27 0.68 5.84 11.93
C GLN A 27 0.87 7.31 12.34
N ASN A 28 -0.06 8.18 11.94
CA ASN A 28 -0.05 9.59 12.31
C ASN A 28 1.28 10.30 12.01
N LYS A 29 1.85 10.01 10.84
CA LYS A 29 3.12 10.58 10.36
C LYS A 29 2.92 11.24 9.01
N GLU A 30 3.62 12.34 8.77
CA GLU A 30 3.65 12.98 7.44
C GLU A 30 4.52 12.19 6.47
N GLU A 31 5.59 11.58 6.97
CA GLU A 31 6.50 10.74 6.18
C GLU A 31 6.61 9.36 6.81
N ILE A 32 6.54 8.33 5.98
CA ILE A 32 6.73 6.95 6.40
C ILE A 32 7.59 6.23 5.35
N THR A 33 8.54 5.43 5.80
CA THR A 33 9.40 4.67 4.89
C THR A 33 8.71 3.38 4.45
N LEU A 34 9.03 2.92 3.24
CA LEU A 34 8.53 1.63 2.74
C LEU A 34 9.01 0.50 3.66
N THR A 35 10.23 0.58 4.19
CA THR A 35 10.76 -0.39 5.14
C THR A 35 9.86 -0.49 6.39
N GLU A 36 9.42 0.64 6.94
CA GLU A 36 8.51 0.65 8.10
C GLU A 36 7.16 0.01 7.77
N ILE A 37 6.59 0.32 6.60
CA ILE A 37 5.31 -0.25 6.17
C ILE A 37 5.42 -1.77 6.08
N PHE A 38 6.46 -2.26 5.40
CA PHE A 38 6.68 -3.70 5.24
C PHE A 38 6.86 -4.41 6.57
N ALA A 39 7.65 -3.82 7.47
CA ALA A 39 7.90 -4.40 8.79
C ALA A 39 6.64 -4.47 9.65
N LYS A 40 5.86 -3.39 9.65
CA LYS A 40 4.66 -3.29 10.51
C LYS A 40 3.49 -4.13 10.03
N ILE A 41 3.35 -4.32 8.71
CA ILE A 41 2.28 -5.13 8.13
C ILE A 41 2.67 -6.60 8.03
N GLY A 42 3.97 -6.89 7.85
CA GLY A 42 4.48 -8.25 7.68
C GLY A 42 4.88 -8.60 6.25
N LEU A 43 4.83 -7.65 5.32
CA LEU A 43 5.21 -7.86 3.93
C LEU A 43 6.67 -8.27 3.76
N GLU A 44 7.54 -7.87 4.68
CA GLU A 44 8.96 -8.22 4.65
C GLU A 44 9.21 -9.72 4.66
N LYS A 45 8.30 -10.50 5.27
CA LYS A 45 8.42 -11.95 5.39
C LYS A 45 8.25 -12.65 4.04
N LEU A 46 7.67 -11.98 3.06
CA LEU A 46 7.42 -12.55 1.74
C LEU A 46 8.61 -12.41 0.79
N ASP A 47 9.63 -11.67 1.18
CA ASP A 47 10.88 -11.49 0.42
C ASP A 47 10.62 -11.10 -1.04
N TRP A 48 9.75 -10.10 -1.25
CA TRP A 48 9.37 -9.57 -2.56
C TRP A 48 8.64 -10.57 -3.47
N ASN A 49 8.23 -11.71 -2.95
CA ASN A 49 7.38 -12.66 -3.67
C ASN A 49 5.93 -12.52 -3.21
N PHE A 50 5.13 -11.79 -3.97
CA PHE A 50 3.75 -11.49 -3.63
C PHE A 50 2.73 -12.33 -4.40
N ARG A 51 3.17 -13.41 -5.05
CA ARG A 51 2.30 -14.30 -5.81
C ARG A 51 1.24 -14.95 -4.93
N GLN A 52 1.65 -15.38 -3.74
CA GLN A 52 0.75 -15.99 -2.76
C GLN A 52 0.98 -15.32 -1.40
N THR A 53 -0.10 -15.21 -0.63
CA THR A 53 -0.03 -14.65 0.71
C THR A 53 0.18 -15.79 1.70
N THR A 54 1.43 -16.22 1.85
CA THR A 54 1.82 -17.37 2.67
C THR A 54 2.07 -17.03 4.14
N GLU A 55 2.11 -15.74 4.47
CA GLU A 55 2.35 -15.25 5.82
C GLU A 55 1.17 -14.39 6.28
N TYR A 56 1.00 -14.28 7.59
CA TYR A 56 0.03 -13.37 8.16
C TYR A 56 0.41 -11.93 7.85
N LEU A 57 -0.53 -11.18 7.29
CA LEU A 57 -0.40 -9.75 7.03
C LEU A 57 -1.46 -9.01 7.81
N GLY A 58 -1.05 -8.05 8.61
CA GLY A 58 -1.98 -7.26 9.41
C GLY A 58 -1.24 -6.28 10.30
N PHE A 59 -2.00 -5.49 11.05
CA PHE A 59 -1.44 -4.57 12.02
C PHE A 59 -2.38 -4.34 13.19
N LEU A 60 -1.79 -3.92 14.31
CA LEU A 60 -2.53 -3.54 15.51
C LEU A 60 -2.66 -2.02 15.51
N HIS A 61 -3.92 -1.53 15.51
CA HIS A 61 -4.21 -0.10 15.65
C HIS A 61 -3.79 0.41 17.02
N SER A 62 -3.53 1.70 17.12
CA SER A 62 -3.22 2.35 18.39
C SER A 62 -4.33 2.18 19.45
N ASN A 63 -5.58 1.98 19.00
CA ASN A 63 -6.73 1.72 19.89
C ASN A 63 -6.88 0.25 20.31
N GLY A 64 -5.96 -0.63 19.89
CA GLY A 64 -5.98 -2.05 20.25
C GLY A 64 -6.77 -2.96 19.29
N VAL A 65 -7.41 -2.42 18.27
CA VAL A 65 -8.11 -3.21 17.25
C VAL A 65 -7.10 -3.75 16.25
N GLU A 66 -7.24 -5.04 15.88
CA GLU A 66 -6.40 -5.69 14.88
C GLU A 66 -7.10 -5.69 13.52
N THR A 67 -6.34 -5.41 12.46
CA THR A 67 -6.82 -5.46 11.08
C THR A 67 -5.94 -6.39 10.28
N ASP A 68 -6.57 -7.27 9.49
CA ASP A 68 -5.89 -8.23 8.63
C ASP A 68 -5.97 -7.80 7.17
N PHE A 69 -4.95 -8.16 6.40
CA PHE A 69 -4.96 -8.04 4.94
C PHE A 69 -5.19 -9.41 4.31
N ASN A 70 -5.88 -9.43 3.18
CA ASN A 70 -6.23 -10.67 2.49
C ASN A 70 -5.17 -11.11 1.47
N PHE A 71 -4.73 -10.19 0.61
CA PHE A 71 -3.84 -10.50 -0.49
C PHE A 71 -2.68 -9.51 -0.56
N ALA A 72 -1.47 -10.04 -0.52
CA ALA A 72 -0.25 -9.22 -0.57
C ALA A 72 -0.20 -8.35 -1.82
N ILE A 73 -0.57 -8.92 -2.98
CA ILE A 73 -0.49 -8.16 -4.24
C ILE A 73 -1.42 -6.96 -4.27
N ASP A 74 -2.60 -7.04 -3.67
CA ASP A 74 -3.50 -5.88 -3.57
C ASP A 74 -2.84 -4.74 -2.81
N VAL A 75 -2.23 -5.05 -1.68
CA VAL A 75 -1.52 -4.05 -0.86
C VAL A 75 -0.36 -3.44 -1.64
N ILE A 76 0.41 -4.26 -2.35
CA ILE A 76 1.57 -3.83 -3.14
C ILE A 76 1.14 -2.90 -4.29
N VAL A 77 0.08 -3.22 -5.01
CA VAL A 77 -0.43 -2.37 -6.09
C VAL A 77 -0.86 -1.01 -5.53
N ASP A 78 -1.54 -0.99 -4.40
CA ASP A 78 -1.99 0.25 -3.77
C ASP A 78 -0.80 1.10 -3.26
N ILE A 79 0.20 0.47 -2.64
CA ILE A 79 1.43 1.15 -2.22
C ILE A 79 2.15 1.75 -3.43
N ALA A 80 2.25 0.99 -4.52
CA ALA A 80 2.90 1.45 -5.75
C ALA A 80 2.20 2.68 -6.34
N ALA A 81 0.87 2.70 -6.33
CA ALA A 81 0.10 3.85 -6.79
C ALA A 81 0.36 5.10 -5.93
N ILE A 82 0.42 4.93 -4.62
CA ILE A 82 0.73 6.03 -3.70
C ILE A 82 2.17 6.52 -3.89
N LEU A 83 3.12 5.61 -4.08
CA LEU A 83 4.52 5.97 -4.38
C LEU A 83 4.62 6.79 -5.66
N LEU A 84 3.88 6.41 -6.70
CA LEU A 84 3.86 7.15 -7.97
C LEU A 84 3.30 8.55 -7.77
N GLU A 85 2.20 8.69 -7.01
CA GLU A 85 1.64 9.99 -6.70
C GLU A 85 2.63 10.87 -5.94
N CYS A 86 3.32 10.31 -4.96
CA CYS A 86 4.36 11.02 -4.20
C CYS A 86 5.53 11.44 -5.09
N LYS A 87 5.87 10.64 -6.10
CA LYS A 87 6.91 10.97 -7.06
C LYS A 87 6.52 12.16 -7.94
N ILE A 88 5.26 12.22 -8.36
CA ILE A 88 4.75 13.27 -9.27
C ILE A 88 4.43 14.55 -8.49
N ASN A 89 3.71 14.45 -7.39
CA ASN A 89 3.16 15.58 -6.63
C ASN A 89 3.73 15.72 -5.22
N LYS A 90 4.76 14.95 -4.88
CA LYS A 90 5.49 14.93 -3.59
C LYS A 90 4.73 14.30 -2.44
N VAL A 91 3.42 14.49 -2.35
CA VAL A 91 2.57 13.97 -1.28
C VAL A 91 1.26 13.43 -1.84
N VAL A 92 0.55 12.66 -1.03
CA VAL A 92 -0.83 12.26 -1.29
C VAL A 92 -1.68 12.69 -0.08
N ASN A 93 -2.88 13.20 -0.34
CA ASN A 93 -3.83 13.51 0.72
C ASN A 93 -4.76 12.31 0.92
N LEU A 94 -4.82 11.79 2.13
CA LEU A 94 -5.62 10.59 2.43
C LEU A 94 -7.11 10.80 2.17
N HIS A 95 -7.62 12.02 2.41
CA HIS A 95 -9.03 12.34 2.15
C HIS A 95 -9.39 12.19 0.67
N ASP A 96 -8.45 12.43 -0.24
CA ASP A 96 -8.69 12.25 -1.68
C ASP A 96 -8.83 10.78 -2.08
N LEU A 97 -8.32 9.86 -1.26
CA LEU A 97 -8.44 8.42 -1.49
C LEU A 97 -9.65 7.81 -0.80
N ASP A 98 -10.10 8.40 0.29
CA ASP A 98 -11.29 8.00 1.04
C ASP A 98 -11.93 9.23 1.68
N GLU A 99 -12.78 9.91 0.93
CA GLU A 99 -13.41 11.17 1.36
C GLU A 99 -14.42 11.02 2.50
N TYR A 100 -14.89 9.78 2.76
CA TYR A 100 -15.88 9.54 3.80
C TYR A 100 -15.24 9.28 5.17
N ASP A 101 -14.14 8.54 5.20
CA ASP A 101 -13.56 8.05 6.44
C ASP A 101 -12.19 8.62 6.76
N ALA A 102 -11.41 9.01 5.76
CA ALA A 102 -10.06 9.50 5.99
C ALA A 102 -10.02 11.02 6.21
N PRO A 103 -9.22 11.50 7.17
CA PRO A 103 -9.04 12.94 7.39
C PRO A 103 -8.22 13.58 6.27
N SER A 104 -8.33 14.90 6.12
CA SER A 104 -7.46 15.66 5.22
C SER A 104 -6.06 15.73 5.82
N ARG A 105 -5.19 14.82 5.39
CA ARG A 105 -3.80 14.72 5.84
C ARG A 105 -2.92 14.36 4.67
N ASN A 106 -1.87 15.14 4.47
CA ASN A 106 -0.85 14.84 3.48
C ASN A 106 0.14 13.85 4.06
N ILE A 107 0.42 12.80 3.30
CA ILE A 107 1.45 11.82 3.64
C ILE A 107 2.41 11.65 2.46
N ARG A 108 3.59 11.17 2.77
CA ARG A 108 4.60 10.82 1.79
C ARG A 108 5.23 9.49 2.16
N ILE A 109 5.23 8.55 1.22
CA ILE A 109 5.96 7.29 1.39
C ILE A 109 7.34 7.47 0.78
N ILE A 110 8.37 7.13 1.54
CA ILE A 110 9.76 7.23 1.11
C ILE A 110 10.31 5.83 0.88
N ALA A 111 10.85 5.60 -0.32
CA ALA A 111 11.47 4.35 -0.69
C ALA A 111 12.90 4.59 -1.19
N THR A 112 13.80 3.63 -0.93
CA THR A 112 15.15 3.66 -1.49
C THR A 112 15.11 3.30 -2.99
N THR A 113 16.17 3.62 -3.70
CA THR A 113 16.30 3.25 -5.12
C THR A 113 16.22 1.74 -5.30
N GLU A 114 16.81 0.97 -4.39
CA GLU A 114 16.78 -0.49 -4.42
C GLU A 114 15.35 -1.02 -4.20
N GLU A 115 14.64 -0.45 -3.25
CA GLU A 115 13.23 -0.80 -3.00
C GLU A 115 12.35 -0.50 -4.21
N LEU A 116 12.57 0.63 -4.88
CA LEU A 116 11.83 0.97 -6.10
C LEU A 116 12.10 -0.02 -7.24
N ARG A 117 13.36 -0.48 -7.39
CA ARG A 117 13.69 -1.51 -8.36
C ARG A 117 12.99 -2.84 -8.05
N SER A 118 12.98 -3.23 -6.78
CA SER A 118 12.30 -4.46 -6.35
C SER A 118 10.78 -4.35 -6.56
N MET A 119 10.21 -3.19 -6.31
CA MET A 119 8.80 -2.92 -6.58
C MET A 119 8.49 -3.05 -8.07
N ASP A 120 9.31 -2.45 -8.94
CA ASP A 120 9.13 -2.54 -10.39
C ASP A 120 9.19 -3.98 -10.87
N LYS A 121 10.12 -4.79 -10.35
CA LYS A 121 10.21 -6.22 -10.70
C LYS A 121 8.96 -6.98 -10.24
N ALA A 122 8.47 -6.71 -9.04
CA ALA A 122 7.27 -7.38 -8.52
C ALA A 122 6.03 -7.03 -9.35
N LEU A 123 5.86 -5.77 -9.72
CA LEU A 123 4.75 -5.33 -10.56
C LEU A 123 4.84 -5.90 -11.98
N LEU A 124 6.04 -5.97 -12.54
CA LEU A 124 6.25 -6.57 -13.84
C LEU A 124 5.90 -8.06 -13.83
N ASP A 125 6.32 -8.79 -12.80
CA ASP A 125 5.95 -10.20 -12.63
C ASP A 125 4.44 -10.37 -12.56
N PHE A 126 3.74 -9.49 -11.83
CA PHE A 126 2.29 -9.52 -11.74
C PHE A 126 1.63 -9.28 -13.11
N THR A 127 2.08 -8.28 -13.85
CA THR A 127 1.50 -7.96 -15.16
C THR A 127 1.76 -9.06 -16.20
N GLN A 128 2.88 -9.76 -16.09
CA GLN A 128 3.23 -10.85 -17.00
C GLN A 128 2.61 -12.19 -16.62
N ASN A 129 2.33 -12.42 -15.34
CA ASN A 129 1.86 -13.69 -14.81
C ASN A 129 0.69 -13.51 -13.84
N PRO A 130 -0.39 -12.81 -14.25
CA PRO A 130 -1.47 -12.48 -13.30
C PRO A 130 -2.18 -13.71 -12.72
N LEU A 131 -2.23 -14.83 -13.46
CA LEU A 131 -2.90 -16.04 -13.00
C LEU A 131 -2.11 -16.79 -11.92
N GLU A 132 -0.86 -16.43 -11.68
CA GLU A 132 -0.02 -17.01 -10.64
C GLU A 132 -0.25 -16.33 -9.27
N TYR A 133 -1.11 -15.32 -9.21
CA TYR A 133 -1.33 -14.51 -8.02
C TYR A 133 -2.66 -14.84 -7.37
N ASP A 134 -2.65 -14.89 -6.05
CA ASP A 134 -3.85 -14.96 -5.22
C ASP A 134 -4.51 -13.57 -5.18
N LEU A 135 -5.74 -13.53 -5.63
CA LEU A 135 -6.56 -12.31 -5.64
C LEU A 135 -7.96 -12.60 -5.12
#